data_8adc0f2d54814a1b0fa31a97dba527cd
#
_entry.id   8adc0f2d54814a1b0fa31a97dba527cd
#
_cell.length_a   1.000
_cell.length_b   1.000
_cell.length_c   1.000
_cell.angle_alpha   90.00
_cell.angle_beta   90.00
_cell.angle_gamma   90.00
#
_symmetry.space_group_name_H-M   'P 1'
#
loop_
_entity.id
_entity.type
_entity.pdbx_description
1 polymer ?
#
loop_
_entity_poly.entity_id
_entity_poly.type
_entity_poly.pdbx_seq_one_letter_code
_entity_poly.pdbx_strand_id
1 'polypeptide(L)'
;MVVLNQTIERTTLSNLVANEDYCRKVLPFIKSAYFNVKEERIIFEEIHNFVDKYRKIPTKVSLEIEVGQRKDLTENEHLKIVEIIKTLDNANVDMDWLLDTTEKFCKDKAIYNAIVDGISIIDGKDKNRTPDSIPSILTDALAVSFDNAVGHDYLLDSDSRFDFYHRVEE
;
A
#
# COMPACT_ATOMS: atom_id res chain seq x y z
N MET A 1 7.97 -20.14 -0.64
CA MET A 1 7.60 -18.90 -1.33
C MET A 1 6.48 -18.14 -0.66
N VAL A 2 5.40 -18.80 -0.23
CA VAL A 2 4.27 -18.17 0.49
C VAL A 2 4.70 -17.54 1.83
N VAL A 3 5.61 -18.19 2.56
CA VAL A 3 6.10 -17.72 3.87
C VAL A 3 6.93 -16.43 3.77
N LEU A 4 7.76 -16.30 2.72
CA LEU A 4 8.57 -15.10 2.48
C LEU A 4 7.69 -13.88 2.18
N ASN A 5 6.66 -14.06 1.36
CA ASN A 5 5.73 -12.97 1.04
C ASN A 5 4.98 -12.49 2.28
N GLN A 6 4.54 -13.39 3.15
CA GLN A 6 3.90 -13.02 4.42
C GLN A 6 4.85 -12.23 5.32
N THR A 7 6.12 -12.61 5.38
CA THR A 7 7.12 -11.89 6.17
C THR A 7 7.35 -10.46 5.63
N ILE A 8 7.47 -10.30 4.33
CA ILE A 8 7.64 -8.98 3.70
C ILE A 8 6.38 -8.12 3.89
N GLU A 9 5.19 -8.69 3.72
CA GLU A 9 3.93 -7.99 3.97
C GLU A 9 3.83 -7.48 5.41
N ARG A 10 4.14 -8.32 6.40
CA ARG A 10 4.16 -7.94 7.82
C ARG A 10 5.24 -6.91 8.14
N THR A 11 6.44 -7.07 7.62
CA THR A 11 7.53 -6.11 7.78
C THR A 11 7.15 -4.76 7.20
N THR A 12 6.50 -4.75 6.05
CA THR A 12 5.98 -3.53 5.42
C THR A 12 4.97 -2.83 6.33
N LEU A 13 3.96 -3.54 6.82
CA LEU A 13 2.95 -2.98 7.73
C LEU A 13 3.58 -2.46 9.03
N SER A 14 4.51 -3.20 9.62
CA SER A 14 5.22 -2.80 10.84
C SER A 14 5.97 -1.48 10.65
N ASN A 15 6.65 -1.32 9.54
CA ASN A 15 7.41 -0.10 9.26
C ASN A 15 6.53 1.07 8.82
N LEU A 16 5.39 0.83 8.19
CA LEU A 16 4.41 1.88 7.89
C LEU A 16 3.86 2.56 9.15
N VAL A 17 3.75 1.84 10.26
CA VAL A 17 3.26 2.38 11.54
C VAL A 17 4.37 2.85 12.47
N ALA A 18 5.61 2.46 12.23
CA ALA A 18 6.75 2.75 13.12
C ALA A 18 7.73 3.77 12.55
N ASN A 19 7.78 3.93 11.23
CA ASN A 19 8.80 4.72 10.55
C ASN A 19 8.15 5.69 9.56
N GLU A 20 8.15 6.97 9.94
CA GLU A 20 7.51 8.01 9.12
C GLU A 20 8.22 8.22 7.77
N ASP A 21 9.55 8.19 7.75
CA ASP A 21 10.31 8.35 6.51
C ASP A 21 10.06 7.20 5.52
N TYR A 22 9.98 5.97 6.03
CA TYR A 22 9.61 4.82 5.23
C TYR A 22 8.19 4.97 4.68
N CYS A 23 7.24 5.34 5.53
CA CYS A 23 5.85 5.53 5.12
C CYS A 23 5.73 6.56 3.99
N ARG A 24 6.42 7.69 4.11
CA ARG A 24 6.44 8.74 3.07
C ARG A 24 6.94 8.24 1.74
N LYS A 25 7.99 7.44 1.74
CA LYS A 25 8.63 6.95 0.52
C LYS A 25 7.83 5.86 -0.18
N VAL A 26 7.18 4.97 0.57
CA VAL A 26 6.58 3.76 -0.01
C VAL A 26 5.06 3.82 -0.15
N LEU A 27 4.36 4.57 0.69
CA LEU A 27 2.89 4.61 0.69
C LEU A 27 2.27 4.95 -0.68
N PRO A 28 2.85 5.87 -1.48
CA PRO A 28 2.30 6.19 -2.80
C PRO A 28 2.34 5.02 -3.79
N PHE A 29 3.18 4.02 -3.56
CA PHE A 29 3.42 2.90 -4.48
C PHE A 29 2.78 1.59 -4.03
N ILE A 30 2.35 1.49 -2.77
CA ILE A 30 1.73 0.28 -2.23
C ILE A 30 0.22 0.35 -2.46
N LYS A 31 -0.36 -0.78 -2.84
CA LYS A 31 -1.80 -0.95 -2.99
C LYS A 31 -2.29 -2.07 -2.08
N SER A 32 -3.52 -1.96 -1.58
CA SER A 32 -4.14 -3.01 -0.76
C SER A 32 -4.16 -4.36 -1.46
N ALA A 33 -4.32 -4.36 -2.79
CA ALA A 33 -4.31 -5.57 -3.61
C ALA A 33 -2.99 -6.34 -3.60
N TYR A 34 -1.89 -5.74 -3.10
CA TYR A 34 -0.60 -6.43 -2.98
C TYR A 34 -0.54 -7.38 -1.78
N PHE A 35 -1.43 -7.20 -0.81
CA PHE A 35 -1.50 -8.07 0.37
C PHE A 35 -2.39 -9.28 0.11
N ASN A 36 -1.87 -10.48 0.35
CA ASN A 36 -2.61 -11.72 0.11
C ASN A 36 -3.66 -11.98 1.19
N VAL A 37 -3.37 -11.61 2.44
CA VAL A 37 -4.23 -11.85 3.59
C VAL A 37 -5.23 -10.71 3.74
N LYS A 38 -6.51 -11.04 3.83
CA LYS A 38 -7.61 -10.06 3.93
C LYS A 38 -7.41 -9.09 5.11
N GLU A 39 -7.04 -9.62 6.26
CA GLU A 39 -6.81 -8.84 7.47
C GLU A 39 -5.67 -7.82 7.29
N GLU A 40 -4.61 -8.19 6.59
CA GLU A 40 -3.50 -7.31 6.28
C GLU A 40 -3.89 -6.21 5.28
N ARG A 41 -4.72 -6.55 4.29
CA ARG A 41 -5.30 -5.54 3.38
C ARG A 41 -6.09 -4.48 4.13
N ILE A 42 -6.91 -4.90 5.07
CA ILE A 42 -7.72 -4.00 5.89
C ILE A 42 -6.84 -3.09 6.74
N ILE A 43 -5.79 -3.64 7.36
CA ILE A 43 -4.83 -2.84 8.13
C ILE A 43 -4.15 -1.80 7.23
N PHE A 44 -3.71 -2.19 6.04
CA PHE A 44 -3.11 -1.26 5.09
C PHE A 44 -4.10 -0.16 4.67
N GLU A 45 -5.34 -0.51 4.37
CA GLU A 45 -6.39 0.46 4.03
C GLU A 45 -6.60 1.50 5.15
N GLU A 46 -6.62 1.07 6.40
CA GLU A 46 -6.77 1.98 7.54
C GLU A 46 -5.54 2.86 7.73
N ILE A 47 -4.32 2.32 7.53
CA ILE A 47 -3.10 3.13 7.54
C ILE A 47 -3.16 4.20 6.46
N HIS A 48 -3.52 3.82 5.25
CA HIS A 48 -3.63 4.74 4.10
C HIS A 48 -4.65 5.85 4.37
N ASN A 49 -5.85 5.47 4.81
CA ASN A 49 -6.92 6.42 5.12
C ASN A 49 -6.51 7.38 6.25
N PHE A 50 -5.84 6.87 7.27
CA PHE A 50 -5.35 7.69 8.39
C PHE A 50 -4.32 8.72 7.93
N VAL A 51 -3.34 8.29 7.13
CA VAL A 51 -2.31 9.18 6.59
C VAL A 51 -2.93 10.23 5.67
N ASP A 52 -3.86 9.85 4.82
CA ASP A 52 -4.56 10.79 3.93
C ASP A 52 -5.33 11.86 4.71
N LYS A 53 -5.96 11.48 5.80
CA LYS A 53 -6.80 12.37 6.60
C LYS A 53 -5.99 13.28 7.53
N TYR A 54 -4.99 12.70 8.22
CA TYR A 54 -4.27 13.39 9.31
C TYR A 54 -2.85 13.81 8.96
N ARG A 55 -2.32 13.38 7.83
CA ARG A 55 -0.93 13.63 7.39
C ARG A 55 0.13 13.17 8.38
N LYS A 56 -0.19 12.14 9.15
CA LYS A 56 0.67 11.51 10.16
C LYS A 56 0.49 10.00 10.08
N ILE A 57 1.52 9.27 10.51
CA ILE A 57 1.39 7.83 10.68
C ILE A 57 0.49 7.51 11.87
N PRO A 58 -0.36 6.48 11.80
CA PRO A 58 -1.19 6.07 12.91
C PRO A 58 -0.37 5.36 13.99
N THR A 59 -0.86 5.42 15.22
CA THR A 59 -0.41 4.53 16.29
C THR A 59 -1.19 3.21 16.24
N LYS A 60 -0.68 2.17 16.92
CA LYS A 60 -1.42 0.90 17.04
C LYS A 60 -2.80 1.13 17.67
N VAL A 61 -2.88 1.96 18.70
CA VAL A 61 -4.14 2.29 19.37
C VAL A 61 -5.13 2.96 18.43
N SER A 62 -4.67 3.93 17.63
CA SER A 62 -5.55 4.60 16.66
C SER A 62 -6.04 3.63 15.59
N LEU A 63 -5.19 2.71 15.11
CA LEU A 63 -5.62 1.67 14.16
C LEU A 63 -6.66 0.72 14.76
N GLU A 64 -6.47 0.29 16.00
CA GLU A 64 -7.45 -0.57 16.68
C GLU A 64 -8.82 0.12 16.78
N ILE A 65 -8.83 1.42 17.09
CA ILE A 65 -10.06 2.21 17.17
C ILE A 65 -10.72 2.36 15.80
N GLU A 66 -9.96 2.71 14.77
CA GLU A 66 -10.49 2.86 13.41
C GLU A 66 -11.06 1.54 12.86
N VAL A 67 -10.35 0.44 13.05
CA VAL A 67 -10.84 -0.91 12.70
C VAL A 67 -12.12 -1.25 13.46
N GLY A 68 -12.21 -0.86 14.76
CA GLY A 68 -13.38 -1.08 15.59
C GLY A 68 -14.63 -0.33 15.11
N GLN A 69 -14.47 0.75 14.35
CA GLN A 69 -15.58 1.52 13.79
C GLN A 69 -16.11 0.93 12.47
N ARG A 70 -15.40 0.00 11.86
CA ARG A 70 -15.84 -0.65 10.61
C ARG A 70 -17.06 -1.55 10.87
N LYS A 71 -18.06 -1.40 10.01
CA LYS A 71 -19.31 -2.17 10.07
C LYS A 71 -19.32 -3.36 9.12
N ASP A 72 -18.32 -3.47 8.27
CA ASP A 72 -18.20 -4.50 7.25
C ASP A 72 -17.44 -5.75 7.73
N LEU A 73 -17.05 -5.77 9.00
CA LEU A 73 -16.27 -6.85 9.61
C LEU A 73 -17.12 -7.67 10.58
N THR A 74 -16.92 -8.99 10.56
CA THR A 74 -17.42 -9.86 11.59
C THR A 74 -16.60 -9.71 12.87
N GLU A 75 -17.14 -10.10 14.01
CA GLU A 75 -16.44 -10.07 15.29
C GLU A 75 -15.12 -10.86 15.25
N ASN A 76 -15.14 -12.03 14.60
CA ASN A 76 -13.96 -12.88 14.45
C ASN A 76 -12.87 -12.21 13.58
N GLU A 77 -13.25 -11.58 12.48
CA GLU A 77 -12.33 -10.82 11.64
C GLU A 77 -11.73 -9.65 12.42
N HIS A 78 -12.54 -8.91 13.16
CA HIS A 78 -12.08 -7.83 14.02
C HIS A 78 -11.02 -8.28 15.02
N LEU A 79 -11.27 -9.39 15.74
CA LEU A 79 -10.32 -9.96 16.70
C LEU A 79 -8.99 -10.35 16.05
N LYS A 80 -9.03 -10.97 14.87
CA LYS A 80 -7.82 -11.34 14.12
C LYS A 80 -7.01 -10.11 13.71
N ILE A 81 -7.69 -9.06 13.23
CA ILE A 81 -7.03 -7.82 12.82
C ILE A 81 -6.35 -7.15 14.02
N VAL A 82 -7.03 -7.07 15.16
CA VAL A 82 -6.46 -6.50 16.39
C VAL A 82 -5.24 -7.28 16.85
N GLU A 83 -5.28 -8.62 16.79
CA GLU A 83 -4.12 -9.46 17.11
C GLU A 83 -2.93 -9.13 16.20
N ILE A 84 -3.17 -9.00 14.91
CA ILE A 84 -2.12 -8.63 13.93
C ILE A 84 -1.55 -7.26 14.27
N ILE A 85 -2.39 -6.26 14.51
CA ILE A 85 -1.95 -4.90 14.87
C ILE A 85 -1.03 -4.92 16.09
N LYS A 86 -1.36 -5.69 17.11
CA LYS A 86 -0.55 -5.83 18.33
C LYS A 86 0.83 -6.42 18.07
N THR A 87 0.96 -7.26 17.04
CA THR A 87 2.24 -7.90 16.66
C THR A 87 3.11 -7.04 15.74
N LEU A 88 2.62 -5.88 15.28
CA LEU A 88 3.38 -4.98 14.40
C LEU A 88 4.47 -4.26 15.19
N ASP A 89 5.62 -4.87 15.31
CA ASP A 89 6.76 -4.29 16.02
C ASP A 89 7.81 -3.79 15.04
N ASN A 90 8.48 -2.69 15.43
CA ASN A 90 9.59 -2.14 14.67
C ASN A 90 10.81 -3.07 14.79
N ALA A 91 10.98 -3.93 13.80
CA ALA A 91 12.24 -4.61 13.64
C ALA A 91 13.29 -3.60 13.16
N ASN A 92 14.41 -3.50 13.86
CA ASN A 92 15.52 -2.65 13.45
C ASN A 92 16.17 -3.26 12.20
N VAL A 93 15.71 -2.84 11.03
CA VAL A 93 16.20 -3.27 9.73
C VAL A 93 16.90 -2.13 9.01
N ASP A 94 17.87 -2.47 8.18
CA ASP A 94 18.54 -1.50 7.31
C ASP A 94 17.52 -0.85 6.36
N MET A 95 17.51 0.49 6.31
CA MET A 95 16.52 1.23 5.53
C MET A 95 16.67 1.02 4.03
N ASP A 96 17.91 1.01 3.53
CA ASP A 96 18.16 0.83 2.10
C ASP A 96 17.73 -0.56 1.65
N TRP A 97 18.07 -1.58 2.43
CA TRP A 97 17.60 -2.94 2.18
C TRP A 97 16.06 -3.02 2.21
N LEU A 98 15.43 -2.37 3.17
CA LEU A 98 13.97 -2.41 3.32
C LEU A 98 13.27 -1.74 2.13
N LEU A 99 13.78 -0.59 1.68
CA LEU A 99 13.25 0.11 0.51
C LEU A 99 13.39 -0.73 -0.76
N ASP A 100 14.56 -1.31 -1.00
CA ASP A 100 14.81 -2.17 -2.16
C ASP A 100 13.90 -3.41 -2.14
N THR A 101 13.75 -4.03 -0.98
CA THR A 101 12.92 -5.21 -0.80
C THR A 101 11.43 -4.89 -0.96
N THR A 102 10.98 -3.75 -0.45
CA THR A 102 9.60 -3.29 -0.60
C THR A 102 9.30 -2.95 -2.06
N GLU A 103 10.22 -2.28 -2.76
CA GLU A 103 10.08 -1.98 -4.19
C GLU A 103 9.94 -3.26 -5.01
N LYS A 104 10.82 -4.23 -4.77
CA LYS A 104 10.74 -5.54 -5.42
C LYS A 104 9.40 -6.23 -5.14
N PHE A 105 8.95 -6.21 -3.90
CA PHE A 105 7.63 -6.74 -3.52
C PHE A 105 6.50 -6.07 -4.31
N CYS A 106 6.49 -4.74 -4.39
CA CYS A 106 5.47 -4.00 -5.14
C CYS A 106 5.51 -4.34 -6.64
N LYS A 107 6.70 -4.40 -7.24
CA LYS A 107 6.86 -4.78 -8.66
C LYS A 107 6.34 -6.19 -8.93
N ASP A 108 6.74 -7.16 -8.12
CA ASP A 108 6.34 -8.55 -8.28
C ASP A 108 4.82 -8.71 -8.16
N LYS A 109 4.20 -8.03 -7.21
CA LYS A 109 2.74 -8.06 -7.00
C LYS A 109 1.98 -7.33 -8.11
N ALA A 110 2.49 -6.19 -8.57
CA ALA A 110 1.89 -5.45 -9.68
C ALA A 110 1.87 -6.29 -10.96
N ILE A 111 2.97 -6.96 -11.29
CA ILE A 111 3.08 -7.84 -12.45
C ILE A 111 2.16 -9.05 -12.29
N TYR A 112 2.17 -9.70 -11.14
CA TYR A 112 1.30 -10.84 -10.86
C TYR A 112 -0.18 -10.47 -11.03
N ASN A 113 -0.61 -9.37 -10.42
CA ASN A 113 -1.99 -8.91 -10.51
C ASN A 113 -2.38 -8.52 -11.94
N ALA A 114 -1.47 -7.91 -12.70
CA ALA A 114 -1.68 -7.57 -14.10
C ALA A 114 -1.89 -8.82 -14.97
N ILE A 115 -1.14 -9.87 -14.71
CA ILE A 115 -1.30 -11.16 -15.43
C ILE A 115 -2.64 -11.80 -15.08
N VAL A 116 -3.02 -11.83 -13.80
CA VAL A 116 -4.32 -12.37 -13.35
C VAL A 116 -5.47 -11.56 -13.95
N ASP A 117 -5.38 -10.24 -13.97
CA ASP A 117 -6.36 -9.37 -14.64
C ASP A 117 -6.46 -9.67 -16.14
N GLY A 118 -5.32 -9.82 -16.80
CA GLY A 118 -5.28 -10.17 -18.23
C GLY A 118 -5.97 -11.49 -18.53
N ILE A 119 -5.74 -12.51 -17.72
CA ILE A 119 -6.41 -13.81 -17.83
C ILE A 119 -7.92 -13.65 -17.62
N SER A 120 -8.34 -12.91 -16.62
CA SER A 120 -9.75 -12.64 -16.30
C SER A 120 -10.47 -11.93 -17.46
N ILE A 121 -9.79 -11.01 -18.12
CA ILE A 121 -10.30 -10.30 -19.30
C ILE A 121 -10.48 -11.27 -20.48
N ILE A 122 -9.46 -12.10 -20.76
CA ILE A 122 -9.50 -13.08 -21.87
C ILE A 122 -10.59 -14.14 -21.63
N ASP A 123 -10.75 -14.58 -20.40
CA ASP A 123 -11.78 -15.57 -20.01
C ASP A 123 -13.20 -14.99 -20.00
N GLY A 124 -13.36 -13.69 -20.20
CA GLY A 124 -14.66 -13.01 -20.18
C GLY A 124 -15.27 -12.86 -18.79
N LYS A 125 -14.51 -13.07 -17.73
CA LYS A 125 -14.94 -12.87 -16.34
C LYS A 125 -15.03 -11.40 -15.97
N ASP A 126 -14.12 -10.59 -16.53
CA ASP A 126 -14.18 -9.13 -16.41
C ASP A 126 -14.99 -8.58 -17.60
N LYS A 127 -16.18 -8.07 -17.29
CA LYS A 127 -17.12 -7.54 -18.30
C LYS A 127 -16.88 -6.05 -18.59
N ASN A 128 -16.04 -5.39 -17.84
CA ASN A 128 -15.82 -3.93 -17.92
C ASN A 128 -14.62 -3.59 -18.81
N ARG A 129 -13.70 -4.52 -19.02
CA ARG A 129 -12.48 -4.32 -19.80
C ARG A 129 -12.42 -5.29 -20.99
N THR A 130 -11.82 -4.83 -22.07
CA THR A 130 -11.62 -5.63 -23.29
C THR A 130 -10.14 -6.04 -23.41
N PRO A 131 -9.81 -7.06 -24.24
CA PRO A 131 -8.42 -7.47 -24.45
C PRO A 131 -7.47 -6.34 -24.88
N ASP A 132 -7.98 -5.29 -25.50
CA ASP A 132 -7.21 -4.13 -25.94
C ASP A 132 -6.61 -3.34 -24.75
N SER A 133 -7.16 -3.50 -23.54
CA SER A 133 -6.64 -2.87 -22.32
C SER A 133 -5.45 -3.60 -21.69
N ILE A 134 -5.19 -4.86 -22.09
CA ILE A 134 -4.13 -5.68 -21.48
C ILE A 134 -2.73 -5.07 -21.66
N PRO A 135 -2.31 -4.57 -22.84
CA PRO A 135 -1.00 -3.94 -22.98
C PRO A 135 -0.77 -2.77 -22.00
N SER A 136 -1.79 -1.93 -21.80
CA SER A 136 -1.72 -0.81 -20.87
C SER A 136 -1.58 -1.29 -19.42
N ILE A 137 -2.35 -2.31 -19.03
CA ILE A 137 -2.29 -2.91 -17.68
C ILE A 137 -0.89 -3.45 -17.40
N LEU A 138 -0.30 -4.17 -18.34
CA LEU A 138 1.05 -4.73 -18.21
C LEU A 138 2.13 -3.63 -18.19
N THR A 139 1.98 -2.61 -19.04
CA THR A 139 2.90 -1.47 -19.09
C THR A 139 2.90 -0.72 -17.76
N ASP A 140 1.74 -0.44 -17.19
CA ASP A 140 1.61 0.22 -15.89
C ASP A 140 2.24 -0.60 -14.77
N ALA A 141 2.04 -1.92 -14.78
CA ALA A 141 2.64 -2.83 -13.81
C ALA A 141 4.17 -2.85 -13.88
N LEU A 142 4.74 -2.85 -15.10
CA LEU A 142 6.17 -2.83 -15.31
C LEU A 142 6.82 -1.48 -14.96
N ALA A 143 6.05 -0.41 -14.95
CA ALA A 143 6.52 0.93 -14.62
C ALA A 143 6.60 1.23 -13.11
N VAL A 144 6.16 0.30 -12.24
CA VAL A 144 6.25 0.50 -10.79
C VAL A 144 7.71 0.63 -10.37
N SER A 145 8.06 1.79 -9.85
CA SER A 145 9.42 2.12 -9.39
C SER A 145 9.36 3.26 -8.39
N PHE A 146 10.14 3.17 -7.33
CA PHE A 146 10.26 4.23 -6.33
C PHE A 146 11.12 5.39 -6.80
N ASP A 147 11.96 5.20 -7.80
CA ASP A 147 12.85 6.22 -8.33
C ASP A 147 12.11 7.38 -9.03
N ASN A 148 10.90 7.11 -9.52
CA ASN A 148 10.06 8.14 -10.17
C ASN A 148 9.46 9.16 -9.18
N ALA A 149 9.66 8.95 -7.89
CA ALA A 149 9.18 9.85 -6.83
C ALA A 149 10.21 10.92 -6.43
N VAL A 150 11.30 11.06 -7.17
CA VAL A 150 12.31 12.10 -6.90
C VAL A 150 11.64 13.47 -7.03
N GLY A 151 11.41 14.14 -5.89
CA GLY A 151 10.87 15.49 -5.82
C GLY A 151 9.50 15.65 -5.15
N HIS A 152 8.79 14.58 -4.79
CA HIS A 152 7.49 14.68 -4.15
C HIS A 152 7.45 13.93 -2.81
N ASP A 153 7.45 14.67 -1.71
CA ASP A 153 7.16 14.13 -0.39
C ASP A 153 5.65 14.15 -0.17
N TYR A 154 5.02 12.97 -0.19
CA TYR A 154 3.56 12.81 -0.10
C TYR A 154 2.96 13.43 1.18
N LEU A 155 3.69 13.44 2.29
CA LEU A 155 3.22 14.00 3.56
C LEU A 155 3.47 15.51 3.70
N LEU A 156 4.49 16.04 3.03
CA LEU A 156 4.88 17.44 3.13
C LEU A 156 4.36 18.31 1.98
N ASP A 157 4.07 17.72 0.83
CA ASP A 157 3.86 18.46 -0.43
C ASP A 157 2.41 18.89 -0.72
N SER A 158 1.49 18.70 0.22
CA SER A 158 0.11 19.16 -0.01
C SER A 158 0.02 20.69 -0.10
N ASP A 159 0.83 21.41 0.67
CA ASP A 159 0.85 22.88 0.68
C ASP A 159 1.68 23.44 -0.48
N SER A 160 2.79 22.81 -0.83
CA SER A 160 3.64 23.25 -1.94
C SER A 160 3.00 23.00 -3.32
N ARG A 161 2.17 21.97 -3.47
CA ARG A 161 1.39 21.75 -4.71
C ARG A 161 0.38 22.85 -4.95
N PHE A 162 -0.28 23.31 -3.90
CA PHE A 162 -1.23 24.39 -3.99
C PHE A 162 -0.56 25.69 -4.47
N ASP A 163 0.61 26.00 -3.91
CA ASP A 163 1.40 27.18 -4.30
C ASP A 163 1.97 27.08 -5.72
N PHE A 164 2.39 25.89 -6.15
CA PHE A 164 2.93 25.66 -7.49
C PHE A 164 1.86 25.88 -8.57
N TYR A 165 0.66 25.34 -8.38
CA TYR A 165 -0.45 25.51 -9.33
C TYR A 165 -0.98 26.95 -9.39
N HIS A 166 -0.83 27.73 -8.31
CA HIS A 166 -1.26 29.14 -8.28
C HIS A 166 -0.21 30.10 -8.84
N ARG A 167 1.07 29.71 -8.90
CA ARG A 167 2.14 30.53 -9.51
C ARG A 167 2.17 30.48 -11.04
N VAL A 168 1.54 29.50 -11.64
CA VAL A 168 1.53 29.34 -13.12
C VAL A 168 0.42 30.18 -13.78
N GLU A 169 -0.47 30.77 -13.01
CA GLU A 169 -1.55 31.65 -13.53
C GLU A 169 -1.21 33.15 -13.50
N GLU A 170 -0.02 33.53 -13.05
CA GLU A 170 0.51 34.90 -13.19
C GLU A 170 1.57 34.95 -14.29
#